data_42fcef3244574066d9e52c60dc5ffcc8
#
_entry.id   42fcef3244574066d9e52c60dc5ffcc8
#
_cell.length_a   1.000
_cell.length_b   1.000
_cell.length_c   1.000
_cell.angle_alpha   90.00
_cell.angle_beta   90.00
_cell.angle_gamma   90.00
#
_symmetry.space_group_name_H-M   'P 1'
#
loop_
_entity.id
_entity.type
_entity.pdbx_description
1 polymer ?
#
loop_
_entity_poly.entity_id
_entity_poly.type
_entity_poly.pdbx_seq_one_letter_code
_entity_poly.pdbx_strand_id
1 'polypeptide(L)'
;LGALVPRRIENLLAANKNIGTTHITNGCYRLHPVEWNIGEAAGSLAAFALDTGRKPKDVVEERGLLRQFQRGLLADGVPLSWLLDVPVGDPRFDATQSLVMAGGYGEGTGALEFGPDLAIGPDERSRWTAVQWVVT
;
A
#
# COMPACT_ATOMS: atom_id res chain seq x y z
N LEU A 1 3.36 -5.90 -2.05
CA LEU A 1 4.47 -5.58 -2.95
C LEU A 1 5.47 -6.73 -3.04
N GLY A 2 5.87 -7.34 -1.92
CA GLY A 2 6.86 -8.42 -1.89
C GLY A 2 6.58 -9.63 -2.80
N ALA A 3 5.31 -9.93 -3.10
CA ALA A 3 4.93 -10.99 -4.02
C ALA A 3 5.31 -10.72 -5.49
N LEU A 4 5.59 -9.45 -5.83
CA LEU A 4 6.00 -9.04 -7.18
C LEU A 4 7.50 -9.19 -7.43
N VAL A 5 8.29 -9.28 -6.35
CA VAL A 5 9.76 -9.27 -6.41
C VAL A 5 10.32 -10.68 -6.15
N PRO A 6 10.94 -11.32 -7.14
CA PRO A 6 11.56 -12.63 -6.97
C PRO A 6 12.73 -12.59 -5.98
N ARG A 7 12.88 -13.67 -5.20
CA ARG A 7 13.94 -13.73 -4.17
C ARG A 7 15.36 -13.79 -4.74
N ARG A 8 15.54 -14.33 -5.94
CA ARG A 8 16.87 -14.65 -6.51
C ARG A 8 17.21 -13.85 -7.77
N ILE A 9 16.22 -13.22 -8.41
CA ILE A 9 16.42 -12.44 -9.64
C ILE A 9 16.13 -10.99 -9.32
N GLU A 10 17.11 -10.14 -9.50
CA GLU A 10 17.04 -8.74 -9.01
C GLU A 10 16.37 -7.77 -9.98
N ASN A 11 16.33 -8.09 -11.27
CA ASN A 11 15.81 -7.23 -12.34
C ASN A 11 14.55 -7.78 -13.01
N LEU A 12 13.77 -8.58 -12.28
CA LEU A 12 12.52 -9.15 -12.75
C LEU A 12 11.40 -8.79 -11.78
N LEU A 13 10.26 -8.40 -12.33
CA LEU A 13 9.02 -8.19 -11.59
C LEU A 13 7.92 -9.09 -12.14
N ALA A 14 7.14 -9.66 -11.25
CA ALA A 14 5.90 -10.33 -11.61
C ALA A 14 4.81 -9.25 -11.77
N ALA A 15 4.24 -9.10 -12.94
CA ALA A 15 3.34 -7.99 -13.25
C ALA A 15 1.91 -8.41 -13.61
N ASN A 16 1.57 -9.69 -13.43
CA ASN A 16 0.24 -10.20 -13.76
C ASN A 16 0.01 -11.55 -13.05
N LYS A 17 -0.63 -12.51 -13.71
CA LYS A 17 -0.94 -13.88 -13.20
C LYS A 17 0.26 -14.68 -12.72
N ASN A 18 1.45 -14.25 -13.05
CA ASN A 18 2.73 -14.87 -12.68
C ASN A 18 3.21 -14.51 -11.27
N ILE A 19 2.43 -13.77 -10.48
CA ILE A 19 2.75 -13.55 -9.07
C ILE A 19 2.67 -14.86 -8.26
N GLY A 20 3.48 -14.95 -7.20
CA GLY A 20 3.42 -16.05 -6.26
C GLY A 20 2.14 -16.00 -5.41
N THR A 21 1.28 -17.01 -5.56
CA THR A 21 0.04 -17.14 -4.78
C THR A 21 -0.04 -18.51 -4.12
N THR A 22 -0.78 -18.62 -3.03
CA THR A 22 -1.18 -19.90 -2.45
C THR A 22 -2.45 -20.41 -3.15
N HIS A 23 -2.82 -21.67 -2.90
CA HIS A 23 -4.06 -22.22 -3.41
C HIS A 23 -5.29 -21.35 -3.05
N ILE A 24 -5.38 -20.90 -1.82
CA ILE A 24 -6.50 -20.08 -1.34
C ILE A 24 -6.46 -18.67 -1.97
N THR A 25 -5.31 -18.00 -1.95
CA THR A 25 -5.18 -16.62 -2.44
C THR A 25 -5.24 -16.52 -3.97
N ASN A 26 -5.08 -17.63 -4.68
CA ASN A 26 -5.19 -17.68 -6.13
C ASN A 26 -6.59 -17.21 -6.63
N GLY A 27 -7.64 -17.53 -5.89
CA GLY A 27 -9.00 -17.09 -6.21
C GLY A 27 -9.19 -15.57 -6.16
N CYS A 28 -8.42 -14.88 -5.33
CA CYS A 28 -8.46 -13.42 -5.20
C CYS A 28 -7.53 -12.72 -6.21
N TYR A 29 -6.29 -13.19 -6.36
CA TYR A 29 -5.26 -12.47 -7.10
C TYR A 29 -5.25 -12.72 -8.61
N ARG A 30 -6.04 -13.67 -9.13
CA ARG A 30 -6.12 -13.96 -10.57
C ARG A 30 -7.41 -13.49 -11.23
N LEU A 31 -8.07 -12.50 -10.63
CA LEU A 31 -9.19 -11.79 -11.22
C LEU A 31 -8.69 -10.62 -12.07
N HIS A 32 -9.29 -10.39 -13.23
CA HIS A 32 -8.83 -9.35 -14.16
C HIS A 32 -8.68 -7.94 -13.55
N PRO A 33 -9.61 -7.43 -12.71
CA PRO A 33 -9.41 -6.13 -12.08
C PRO A 33 -8.19 -6.09 -11.17
N VAL A 34 -7.93 -7.18 -10.43
CA VAL A 34 -6.76 -7.29 -9.54
C VAL A 34 -5.47 -7.39 -10.34
N GLU A 35 -5.49 -8.04 -11.49
CA GLU A 35 -4.34 -8.13 -12.39
C GLU A 35 -3.91 -6.76 -12.92
N TRP A 36 -4.86 -5.87 -13.18
CA TRP A 36 -4.55 -4.50 -13.58
C TRP A 36 -3.82 -3.74 -12.46
N ASN A 37 -4.31 -3.83 -11.23
CA ASN A 37 -3.65 -3.22 -10.07
C ASN A 37 -2.25 -3.80 -9.82
N ILE A 38 -2.08 -5.10 -10.04
CA ILE A 38 -0.77 -5.76 -9.96
C ILE A 38 0.18 -5.20 -11.03
N GLY A 39 -0.30 -5.05 -12.26
CA GLY A 39 0.46 -4.48 -13.37
C GLY A 39 0.86 -3.02 -13.11
N GLU A 40 -0.07 -2.21 -12.61
CA GLU A 40 0.18 -0.83 -12.20
C GLU A 40 1.24 -0.74 -11.10
N ALA A 41 1.10 -1.53 -10.03
CA ALA A 41 2.07 -1.56 -8.95
C ALA A 41 3.46 -2.03 -9.40
N ALA A 42 3.54 -3.00 -10.30
CA ALA A 42 4.79 -3.50 -10.85
C ALA A 42 5.46 -2.46 -11.78
N GLY A 43 4.68 -1.80 -12.63
CA GLY A 43 5.16 -0.73 -13.51
C GLY A 43 5.68 0.47 -12.74
N SER A 44 4.91 0.93 -11.75
CA SER A 44 5.30 2.03 -10.88
C SER A 44 6.57 1.70 -10.06
N LEU A 45 6.69 0.47 -9.56
CA LEU A 45 7.90 0.02 -8.85
C LEU A 45 9.11 -0.01 -9.78
N ALA A 46 8.94 -0.45 -11.03
CA ALA A 46 10.02 -0.46 -12.03
C ALA A 46 10.49 0.95 -12.34
N ALA A 47 9.56 1.89 -12.58
CA ALA A 47 9.88 3.30 -12.83
C ALA A 47 10.61 3.92 -11.62
N PHE A 48 10.07 3.77 -10.43
CA PHE A 48 10.71 4.28 -9.21
C PHE A 48 12.11 3.72 -8.97
N ALA A 49 12.31 2.42 -9.22
CA ALA A 49 13.61 1.77 -9.09
C ALA A 49 14.64 2.35 -10.08
N LEU A 50 14.23 2.61 -11.33
CA LEU A 50 15.07 3.25 -12.33
C LEU A 50 15.40 4.70 -11.97
N ASP A 51 14.42 5.48 -11.57
CA ASP A 51 14.58 6.91 -11.22
C ASP A 51 15.50 7.10 -10.01
N THR A 52 15.43 6.19 -9.04
CA THR A 52 16.26 6.24 -7.83
C THR A 52 17.59 5.51 -7.97
N GLY A 53 17.83 4.79 -9.05
CA GLY A 53 19.00 3.93 -9.24
C GLY A 53 19.05 2.77 -8.24
N ARG A 54 17.90 2.35 -7.71
CA ARG A 54 17.78 1.28 -6.71
C ARG A 54 17.19 0.02 -7.35
N LYS A 55 17.39 -1.12 -6.72
CA LYS A 55 16.75 -2.36 -7.15
C LYS A 55 15.33 -2.45 -6.58
N PRO A 56 14.38 -3.08 -7.27
CA PRO A 56 13.03 -3.30 -6.73
C PRO A 56 13.03 -3.98 -5.36
N LYS A 57 14.00 -4.84 -5.10
CA LYS A 57 14.17 -5.52 -3.81
C LYS A 57 14.50 -4.54 -2.70
N ASP A 58 15.39 -3.57 -2.95
CA ASP A 58 15.77 -2.54 -1.96
C ASP A 58 14.55 -1.72 -1.54
N VAL A 59 13.67 -1.40 -2.50
CA VAL A 59 12.43 -0.65 -2.23
C VAL A 59 11.50 -1.42 -1.28
N VAL A 60 11.46 -2.75 -1.40
CA VAL A 60 10.63 -3.59 -0.53
C VAL A 60 11.24 -3.76 0.86
N GLU A 61 12.57 -3.86 0.96
CA GLU A 61 13.28 -4.17 2.20
C GLU A 61 13.61 -2.92 3.03
N GLU A 62 13.85 -1.77 2.39
CA GLU A 62 14.18 -0.51 3.07
C GLU A 62 12.92 0.32 3.34
N ARG A 63 12.55 0.47 4.61
CA ARG A 63 11.34 1.23 5.02
C ARG A 63 11.27 2.66 4.46
N GLY A 64 12.41 3.34 4.37
CA GLY A 64 12.50 4.71 3.84
C GLY A 64 12.11 4.76 2.36
N LEU A 65 12.66 3.86 1.55
CA LEU A 65 12.36 3.75 0.13
C LEU A 65 10.92 3.31 -0.10
N LEU A 66 10.44 2.34 0.68
CA LEU A 66 9.04 1.90 0.60
C LEU A 66 8.06 3.06 0.86
N ARG A 67 8.30 3.85 1.90
CA ARG A 67 7.47 5.03 2.19
C ARG A 67 7.53 6.08 1.09
N GLN A 68 8.71 6.32 0.52
CA GLN A 68 8.86 7.25 -0.60
C GLN A 68 8.09 6.75 -1.83
N PHE A 69 8.18 5.48 -2.15
CA PHE A 69 7.41 4.85 -3.22
C PHE A 69 5.90 4.96 -2.98
N GLN A 70 5.44 4.63 -1.78
CA GLN A 70 4.02 4.74 -1.40
C GLN A 70 3.48 6.18 -1.53
N ARG A 71 4.27 7.19 -1.11
CA ARG A 71 3.91 8.60 -1.30
C ARG A 71 3.79 8.98 -2.78
N GLY A 72 4.67 8.46 -3.62
CA GLY A 72 4.58 8.63 -5.07
C GLY A 72 3.27 8.09 -5.62
N LEU A 73 2.90 6.86 -5.25
CA LEU A 73 1.64 6.25 -5.66
C LEU A 73 0.41 7.09 -5.23
N LEU A 74 0.41 7.58 -3.99
CA LEU A 74 -0.67 8.44 -3.49
C LEU A 74 -0.76 9.76 -4.26
N ALA A 75 0.38 10.40 -4.56
CA ALA A 75 0.43 11.62 -5.36
C ALA A 75 -0.11 11.42 -6.79
N ASP A 76 0.05 10.22 -7.34
CA ASP A 76 -0.51 9.81 -8.62
C ASP A 76 -1.99 9.35 -8.52
N GLY A 77 -2.58 9.43 -7.32
CA GLY A 77 -3.97 9.05 -7.07
C GLY A 77 -4.21 7.54 -6.99
N VAL A 78 -3.16 6.74 -6.75
CA VAL A 78 -3.27 5.28 -6.58
C VAL A 78 -3.56 4.95 -5.12
N PRO A 79 -4.75 4.44 -4.78
CA PRO A 79 -5.08 4.10 -3.41
C PRO A 79 -4.30 2.86 -2.93
N LEU A 80 -3.77 2.93 -1.72
CA LEU A 80 -3.08 1.82 -1.06
C LEU A 80 -4.02 0.96 -0.21
N SER A 81 -5.15 1.52 0.18
CA SER A 81 -6.21 0.88 0.92
C SER A 81 -7.56 1.26 0.33
N TRP A 82 -8.49 0.31 0.31
CA TRP A 82 -9.83 0.55 -0.22
C TRP A 82 -10.70 1.17 0.86
N LEU A 83 -11.04 2.46 0.68
CA LEU A 83 -11.94 3.20 1.56
C LEU A 83 -13.05 3.86 0.73
N LEU A 84 -14.29 3.75 1.18
CA LEU A 84 -15.46 4.26 0.47
C LEU A 84 -15.75 5.73 0.76
N ASP A 85 -15.36 6.21 1.94
CA ASP A 85 -15.68 7.53 2.49
C ASP A 85 -14.56 8.56 2.36
N VAL A 86 -13.40 8.15 1.87
CA VAL A 86 -12.27 9.04 1.58
C VAL A 86 -11.76 8.73 0.15
N PRO A 87 -12.46 9.20 -0.88
CA PRO A 87 -12.08 8.94 -2.27
C PRO A 87 -10.84 9.73 -2.69
N VAL A 88 -10.26 9.32 -3.82
CA VAL A 88 -9.20 10.10 -4.49
C VAL A 88 -9.69 11.52 -4.76
N GLY A 89 -8.89 12.51 -4.37
CA GLY A 89 -9.24 13.94 -4.46
C GLY A 89 -9.86 14.55 -3.19
N ASP A 90 -10.21 13.74 -2.17
CA ASP A 90 -10.50 14.26 -0.84
C ASP A 90 -9.22 14.87 -0.24
N PRO A 91 -9.26 16.09 0.34
CA PRO A 91 -8.10 16.72 0.97
C PRO A 91 -7.42 15.87 2.06
N ARG A 92 -8.13 14.91 2.62
CA ARG A 92 -7.64 13.99 3.67
C ARG A 92 -7.10 12.68 3.10
N PHE A 93 -7.18 12.46 1.77
CA PHE A 93 -6.86 11.18 1.14
C PHE A 93 -5.46 10.68 1.51
N ASP A 94 -4.41 11.47 1.26
CA ASP A 94 -3.03 11.07 1.51
C ASP A 94 -2.76 10.76 2.99
N ALA A 95 -3.27 11.60 3.89
CA ALA A 95 -3.12 11.42 5.33
C ALA A 95 -3.83 10.14 5.80
N THR A 96 -5.06 9.91 5.33
CA THR A 96 -5.85 8.74 5.68
C THR A 96 -5.19 7.45 5.17
N GLN A 97 -4.77 7.42 3.91
CA GLN A 97 -4.09 6.26 3.33
C GLN A 97 -2.78 5.95 4.09
N SER A 98 -1.98 6.98 4.37
CA SER A 98 -0.73 6.83 5.11
C SER A 98 -0.95 6.29 6.52
N LEU A 99 -2.02 6.72 7.17
CA LEU A 99 -2.38 6.29 8.51
C LEU A 99 -2.84 4.83 8.55
N VAL A 100 -3.70 4.44 7.60
CA VAL A 100 -4.15 3.05 7.46
C VAL A 100 -2.95 2.13 7.21
N MET A 101 -2.03 2.53 6.34
CA MET A 101 -0.80 1.77 6.05
C MET A 101 0.15 1.68 7.25
N ALA A 102 0.11 2.64 8.15
CA ALA A 102 0.86 2.59 9.41
C ALA A 102 0.19 1.73 10.51
N GLY A 103 -0.95 1.12 10.22
CA GLY A 103 -1.72 0.33 11.20
C GLY A 103 -2.54 1.18 12.17
N GLY A 104 -2.77 2.45 11.86
CA GLY A 104 -3.53 3.39 12.70
C GLY A 104 -5.04 3.20 12.65
N TYR A 105 -5.53 2.34 11.77
CA TYR A 105 -6.93 2.02 11.64
C TYR A 105 -7.23 0.63 12.22
N GLY A 106 -8.31 0.53 12.98
CA GLY A 106 -8.63 -0.61 13.83
C GLY A 106 -8.49 -1.98 13.17
N GLU A 107 -7.68 -2.83 13.76
CA GLU A 107 -7.62 -4.22 13.39
C GLU A 107 -9.00 -4.88 13.52
N GLY A 108 -9.44 -5.53 12.45
CA GLY A 108 -10.54 -6.48 12.52
C GLY A 108 -11.94 -5.94 12.25
N THR A 109 -12.13 -4.71 11.85
CA THR A 109 -13.49 -4.22 11.55
C THR A 109 -14.02 -4.68 10.20
N GLY A 110 -13.15 -5.02 9.23
CA GLY A 110 -13.56 -5.25 7.83
C GLY A 110 -14.30 -4.03 7.25
N ALA A 111 -14.29 -2.91 7.95
CA ALA A 111 -14.97 -1.69 7.57
C ALA A 111 -14.24 -1.08 6.37
N LEU A 112 -14.99 -0.78 5.33
CA LEU A 112 -14.53 -0.04 4.16
C LEU A 112 -14.65 1.47 4.37
N GLU A 113 -15.03 1.91 5.57
CA GLU A 113 -15.22 3.31 5.95
C GLU A 113 -14.21 3.68 7.04
N PHE A 114 -13.49 4.75 6.83
CA PHE A 114 -12.53 5.29 7.77
C PHE A 114 -13.19 6.10 8.89
N GLY A 115 -14.28 6.78 8.56
CA GLY A 115 -15.00 7.66 9.47
C GLY A 115 -14.23 8.94 9.83
N PRO A 116 -13.73 9.73 8.84
CA PRO A 116 -12.82 10.83 9.10
C PRO A 116 -13.43 11.97 9.95
N ASP A 117 -14.74 12.01 10.06
CA ASP A 117 -15.49 13.00 10.84
C ASP A 117 -15.99 12.43 12.19
N LEU A 118 -15.68 11.17 12.50
CA LEU A 118 -16.07 10.56 13.77
C LEU A 118 -15.16 11.02 14.90
N ALA A 119 -15.75 11.23 16.07
CA ALA A 119 -14.98 11.55 17.27
C ALA A 119 -14.11 10.37 17.70
N ILE A 120 -12.83 10.61 17.90
CA ILE A 120 -11.89 9.60 18.39
C ILE A 120 -12.14 9.33 19.87
N GLY A 121 -12.48 8.09 20.21
CA GLY A 121 -12.67 7.65 21.57
C GLY A 121 -11.36 7.63 22.40
N PRO A 122 -11.46 7.59 23.76
CA PRO A 122 -10.27 7.56 24.60
C PRO A 122 -9.33 6.38 24.31
N ASP A 123 -9.87 5.21 24.01
CA ASP A 123 -9.12 4.00 23.72
C ASP A 123 -8.45 4.05 22.35
N GLU A 124 -9.02 4.80 21.42
CA GLU A 124 -8.44 5.02 20.10
C GLU A 124 -7.32 6.07 20.14
N ARG A 125 -7.39 7.08 20.99
CA ARG A 125 -6.34 8.09 21.15
C ARG A 125 -4.99 7.48 21.50
N SER A 126 -4.95 6.42 22.30
CA SER A 126 -3.72 5.73 22.65
C SER A 126 -3.09 5.03 21.43
N ARG A 127 -3.91 4.48 20.54
CA ARG A 127 -3.46 3.89 19.26
C ARG A 127 -2.93 4.96 18.32
N TRP A 128 -3.60 6.11 18.20
CA TRP A 128 -3.17 7.24 17.40
C TRP A 128 -1.84 7.84 17.86
N THR A 129 -1.63 7.94 19.16
CA THR A 129 -0.36 8.40 19.73
C THR A 129 0.79 7.46 19.36
N ALA A 130 0.55 6.15 19.38
CA ALA A 130 1.55 5.16 18.95
C ALA A 130 1.90 5.29 17.46
N VAL A 131 0.94 5.66 16.60
CA VAL A 131 1.17 5.85 15.16
C VAL A 131 2.00 7.10 14.88
N GLN A 132 1.85 8.19 15.64
CA GLN A 132 2.70 9.37 15.50
C GLN A 132 4.19 9.06 15.64
N TRP A 133 4.55 8.11 16.51
CA TRP A 133 5.94 7.65 16.68
C TRP A 133 6.49 6.83 15.49
N VAL A 134 5.62 6.31 14.65
CA VAL A 134 6.01 5.51 13.48
C VAL A 134 6.15 6.38 12.22
N VAL A 135 5.50 7.54 12.20
CA VAL A 135 5.45 8.46 11.04
C VAL A 135 6.54 9.53 11.09
N THR A 136 7.14 9.78 12.24
CA THR A 136 8.34 10.62 12.40
C THR A 136 9.62 9.82 12.20
#